data_29a4b56b4942571a3786bcea7d68a770
#
_entry.id   29a4b56b4942571a3786bcea7d68a770
#
_cell.length_a   1.000
_cell.length_b   1.000
_cell.length_c   1.000
_cell.angle_alpha   90.00
_cell.angle_beta   90.00
_cell.angle_gamma   90.00
#
_symmetry.space_group_name_H-M   'P 1'
#
loop_
_entity.id
_entity.type
_entity.pdbx_description
1 polymer ?
#
loop_
_entity_poly.entity_id
_entity_poly.type
_entity_poly.pdbx_seq_one_letter_code
_entity_poly.pdbx_strand_id
1 'polypeptide(L)'
;MRCFFALSPPQQVRAEIESLAASLDRQKSGQKYGRRIAAGNYHITLHFLGDVSESQLDCYRAAASGLLTTTFTLRLDATGFFRRAGIAWIGPQTCPDNLNQLQEQLGDRLATCGYEYEHPPYLPHVSLFRRCRRPPKPAQPFLIDWQVNDFSLFESVPTRDGVIYRELCNYPL
;
A
#
# COMPACT_ATOMS: atom_id res chain seq x y z
N MET A 1 -5.43 -5.05 -18.40
CA MET A 1 -5.75 -4.13 -17.28
C MET A 1 -4.75 -4.40 -16.16
N ARG A 2 -4.06 -3.39 -15.64
CA ARG A 2 -3.04 -3.59 -14.60
C ARG A 2 -3.66 -3.46 -13.21
N CYS A 3 -3.66 -4.55 -12.43
CA CYS A 3 -4.41 -4.64 -11.18
C CYS A 3 -3.52 -4.99 -9.98
N PHE A 4 -4.04 -4.67 -8.77
CA PHE A 4 -3.43 -5.02 -7.49
C PHE A 4 -4.47 -4.99 -6.37
N PHE A 5 -4.28 -5.81 -5.35
CA PHE A 5 -5.02 -5.72 -4.10
C PHE A 5 -4.27 -4.86 -3.09
N ALA A 6 -4.99 -4.02 -2.35
CA ALA A 6 -4.38 -3.13 -1.38
C ALA A 6 -5.34 -2.70 -0.26
N LEU A 7 -4.75 -2.24 0.84
CA LEU A 7 -5.42 -1.42 1.85
C LEU A 7 -5.36 0.05 1.42
N SER A 8 -6.48 0.76 1.47
CA SER A 8 -6.56 2.19 1.19
C SER A 8 -6.87 2.96 2.48
N PRO A 9 -6.03 3.94 2.88
CA PRO A 9 -6.27 4.67 4.12
C PRO A 9 -7.52 5.53 4.00
N PRO A 10 -8.37 5.59 5.06
CA PRO A 10 -9.50 6.50 5.11
C PRO A 10 -9.01 7.95 5.12
N GLN A 11 -9.91 8.89 4.85
CA GLN A 11 -9.58 10.30 4.66
C GLN A 11 -8.77 10.90 5.82
N GLN A 12 -9.10 10.58 7.06
CA GLN A 12 -8.37 11.07 8.24
C GLN A 12 -6.93 10.57 8.24
N VAL A 13 -6.72 9.26 8.13
CA VAL A 13 -5.37 8.63 8.08
C VAL A 13 -4.57 9.17 6.90
N ARG A 14 -5.21 9.35 5.75
CA ARG A 14 -4.58 9.94 4.55
C ARG A 14 -4.09 11.35 4.81
N ALA A 15 -4.86 12.18 5.52
CA ALA A 15 -4.46 13.55 5.89
C ALA A 15 -3.27 13.55 6.87
N GLU A 16 -3.22 12.63 7.82
CA GLU A 16 -2.09 12.47 8.75
C GLU A 16 -0.81 12.04 8.00
N ILE A 17 -0.91 11.06 7.09
CA ILE A 17 0.20 10.65 6.22
C ILE A 17 0.68 11.83 5.37
N GLU A 18 -0.23 12.61 4.81
CA GLU A 18 0.11 13.79 4.00
C GLU A 18 0.82 14.87 4.81
N SER A 19 0.36 15.13 6.03
CA SER A 19 1.00 16.06 6.96
C SER A 19 2.44 15.64 7.29
N LEU A 20 2.65 14.35 7.57
CA LEU A 20 3.98 13.79 7.79
C LEU A 20 4.86 13.94 6.55
N ALA A 21 4.38 13.58 5.36
CA ALA A 21 5.11 13.73 4.12
C ALA A 21 5.49 15.20 3.85
N ALA A 22 4.58 16.15 4.12
CA ALA A 22 4.85 17.57 4.00
C ALA A 22 5.94 18.05 4.99
N SER A 23 5.96 17.50 6.21
CA SER A 23 7.00 17.82 7.20
C SER A 23 8.39 17.33 6.78
N LEU A 24 8.45 16.14 6.17
CA LEU A 24 9.67 15.56 5.63
C LEU A 24 10.24 16.40 4.47
N ASP A 25 9.37 16.94 3.61
CA ASP A 25 9.77 17.74 2.45
C ASP A 25 10.31 19.13 2.85
N ARG A 26 9.83 19.66 3.98
CA ARG A 26 10.25 20.98 4.52
C ARG A 26 11.58 20.97 5.29
N GLN A 27 12.19 19.80 5.50
CA GLN A 27 13.43 19.73 6.25
C GLN A 27 14.59 20.45 5.55
N LYS A 28 15.22 21.35 6.28
CA LYS A 28 16.17 22.45 6.07
C LYS A 28 17.35 22.30 5.08
N SER A 29 17.32 21.44 4.09
CA SER A 29 18.46 21.36 3.16
C SER A 29 18.25 22.10 1.82
N GLY A 30 17.11 22.78 1.63
CA GLY A 30 16.78 23.42 0.34
C GLY A 30 16.62 22.45 -0.83
N GLN A 31 16.90 21.17 -0.63
CA GLN A 31 16.77 20.12 -1.62
C GLN A 31 15.48 19.32 -1.38
N LYS A 32 14.65 19.21 -2.41
CA LYS A 32 13.48 18.32 -2.38
C LYS A 32 13.92 16.90 -2.03
N TYR A 33 13.14 16.23 -1.18
CA TYR A 33 13.39 14.85 -0.75
C TYR A 33 13.34 13.87 -1.92
N GLY A 34 12.41 14.09 -2.82
CA GLY A 34 12.11 13.30 -4.02
C GLY A 34 10.84 13.80 -4.68
N ARG A 35 10.26 13.01 -5.58
CA ARG A 35 8.92 13.27 -6.11
C ARG A 35 7.88 12.71 -5.14
N ARG A 36 7.10 13.58 -4.51
CA ARG A 36 6.02 13.20 -3.60
C ARG A 36 4.93 12.42 -4.33
N ILE A 37 4.41 11.38 -3.70
CA ILE A 37 3.26 10.63 -4.17
C ILE A 37 2.00 11.41 -3.78
N ALA A 38 1.05 11.51 -4.71
CA ALA A 38 -0.24 12.13 -4.45
C ALA A 38 -1.00 11.38 -3.34
N ALA A 39 -1.64 12.11 -2.42
CA ALA A 39 -2.34 11.52 -1.30
C ALA A 39 -3.42 10.51 -1.71
N GLY A 40 -4.09 10.73 -2.85
CA GLY A 40 -5.05 9.79 -3.43
C GLY A 40 -4.46 8.43 -3.82
N ASN A 41 -3.14 8.34 -3.90
CA ASN A 41 -2.42 7.10 -4.24
C ASN A 41 -1.75 6.43 -3.03
N TYR A 42 -1.98 6.90 -1.80
CA TYR A 42 -1.48 6.21 -0.62
C TYR A 42 -2.23 4.90 -0.41
N HIS A 43 -1.48 3.81 -0.31
CA HIS A 43 -2.00 2.47 -0.10
C HIS A 43 -0.91 1.55 0.45
N ILE A 44 -1.31 0.42 1.00
CA ILE A 44 -0.43 -0.71 1.29
C ILE A 44 -0.79 -1.83 0.32
N THR A 45 0.11 -2.19 -0.57
CA THR A 45 -0.11 -3.30 -1.50
C THR A 45 -0.14 -4.63 -0.75
N LEU A 46 -1.17 -5.43 -0.99
CA LEU A 46 -1.25 -6.83 -0.55
C LEU A 46 -0.66 -7.76 -1.63
N HIS A 47 -1.21 -7.68 -2.84
CA HIS A 47 -0.73 -8.46 -3.99
C HIS A 47 -0.76 -7.64 -5.27
N PHE A 48 0.35 -7.65 -5.99
CA PHE A 48 0.45 -7.02 -7.30
C PHE A 48 0.21 -8.07 -8.38
N LEU A 49 -0.92 -7.94 -9.11
CA LEU A 49 -1.37 -8.93 -10.09
C LEU A 49 -0.77 -8.71 -11.49
N GLY A 50 -0.23 -7.53 -11.76
CA GLY A 50 0.26 -7.18 -13.10
C GLY A 50 -0.87 -6.98 -14.10
N ASP A 51 -0.61 -7.33 -15.36
CA ASP A 51 -1.61 -7.25 -16.43
C ASP A 51 -2.56 -8.45 -16.35
N VAL A 52 -3.86 -8.16 -16.21
CA VAL A 52 -4.93 -9.11 -15.94
C VAL A 52 -5.94 -9.10 -17.08
N SER A 53 -6.32 -10.28 -17.59
CA SER A 53 -7.43 -10.47 -18.53
C SER A 53 -8.78 -10.38 -17.81
N GLU A 54 -9.89 -10.25 -18.54
CA GLU A 54 -11.23 -10.21 -17.94
C GLU A 54 -11.55 -11.51 -17.19
N SER A 55 -11.23 -12.65 -17.77
CA SER A 55 -11.48 -13.97 -17.13
C SER A 55 -10.68 -14.17 -15.84
N GLN A 56 -9.41 -13.71 -15.81
CA GLN A 56 -8.60 -13.71 -14.59
C GLN A 56 -9.17 -12.75 -13.54
N LEU A 57 -9.65 -11.57 -13.96
CA LEU A 57 -10.23 -10.58 -13.07
C LEU A 57 -11.43 -11.13 -12.32
N ASP A 58 -12.33 -11.85 -13.02
CA ASP A 58 -13.50 -12.48 -12.39
C ASP A 58 -13.10 -13.58 -11.40
N CYS A 59 -12.08 -14.38 -11.74
CA CYS A 59 -11.55 -15.38 -10.82
C CYS A 59 -10.96 -14.72 -9.58
N TYR A 60 -10.16 -13.67 -9.71
CA TYR A 60 -9.56 -12.95 -8.59
C TYR A 60 -10.59 -12.26 -7.71
N ARG A 61 -11.66 -11.71 -8.29
CA ARG A 61 -12.80 -11.16 -7.54
C ARG A 61 -13.48 -12.23 -6.69
N ALA A 62 -13.76 -13.40 -7.27
CA ALA A 62 -14.36 -14.52 -6.56
C ALA A 62 -13.41 -15.05 -5.47
N ALA A 63 -12.12 -15.17 -5.74
CA ALA A 63 -11.11 -15.62 -4.80
C ALA A 63 -11.01 -14.69 -3.58
N ALA A 64 -11.11 -13.37 -3.77
CA ALA A 64 -11.05 -12.39 -2.70
C ALA A 64 -12.32 -12.35 -1.85
N SER A 65 -13.46 -12.80 -2.39
CA SER A 65 -14.72 -12.87 -1.66
C SER A 65 -14.70 -13.98 -0.60
N GLY A 66 -15.22 -13.69 0.60
CA GLY A 66 -15.35 -14.70 1.66
C GLY A 66 -14.02 -15.08 2.35
N LEU A 67 -13.04 -14.19 2.34
CA LEU A 67 -11.90 -14.26 3.26
C LEU A 67 -12.42 -14.07 4.69
N LEU A 68 -12.04 -14.99 5.58
CA LEU A 68 -12.42 -14.92 7.00
C LEU A 68 -11.30 -14.23 7.78
N THR A 69 -11.25 -12.92 7.64
CA THR A 69 -10.33 -12.06 8.38
C THR A 69 -11.12 -11.04 9.20
N THR A 70 -10.53 -10.55 10.27
CA THR A 70 -11.18 -9.58 11.15
C THR A 70 -10.51 -8.22 11.03
N THR A 71 -11.25 -7.17 11.33
CA THR A 71 -10.72 -5.81 11.41
C THR A 71 -9.56 -5.74 12.41
N PHE A 72 -8.60 -4.85 12.16
CA PHE A 72 -7.42 -4.69 13.01
C PHE A 72 -6.91 -3.25 12.97
N THR A 73 -6.13 -2.87 13.99
CA THR A 73 -5.42 -1.59 13.99
C THR A 73 -4.01 -1.78 13.44
N LEU A 74 -3.67 -1.01 12.41
CA LEU A 74 -2.35 -0.92 11.85
C LEU A 74 -1.68 0.37 12.35
N ARG A 75 -0.50 0.24 12.96
CA ARG A 75 0.32 1.36 13.42
C ARG A 75 1.40 1.66 12.41
N LEU A 76 1.39 2.88 11.87
CA LEU A 76 2.47 3.38 11.02
C LEU A 76 3.40 4.22 11.89
N ASP A 77 4.52 3.66 12.29
CA ASP A 77 5.46 4.23 13.28
C ASP A 77 6.93 4.09 12.87
N ALA A 78 7.18 3.49 11.69
CA ALA A 78 8.51 3.31 11.13
C ALA A 78 8.67 3.96 9.76
N THR A 79 9.88 4.36 9.43
CA THR A 79 10.26 4.82 8.08
C THR A 79 11.24 3.85 7.45
N GLY A 80 11.21 3.76 6.13
CA GLY A 80 12.17 2.96 5.41
C GLY A 80 12.49 3.49 4.02
N PHE A 81 13.43 2.82 3.37
CA PHE A 81 13.95 3.24 2.08
C PHE A 81 14.36 2.06 1.21
N PHE A 82 13.72 1.92 0.07
CA PHE A 82 14.15 0.98 -0.97
C PHE A 82 15.19 1.65 -1.86
N ARG A 83 16.45 1.44 -1.54
CA ARG A 83 17.59 2.13 -2.18
C ARG A 83 17.58 1.98 -3.70
N ARG A 84 17.38 0.77 -4.23
CA ARG A 84 17.39 0.51 -5.68
C ARG A 84 16.24 1.21 -6.40
N ALA A 85 15.06 1.20 -5.80
CA ALA A 85 13.87 1.83 -6.37
C ALA A 85 13.78 3.34 -6.11
N GLY A 86 14.61 3.86 -5.17
CA GLY A 86 14.56 5.25 -4.75
C GLY A 86 13.22 5.62 -4.11
N ILE A 87 12.63 4.70 -3.34
CA ILE A 87 11.32 4.90 -2.69
C ILE A 87 11.51 5.08 -1.19
N ALA A 88 11.05 6.22 -0.67
CA ALA A 88 10.92 6.47 0.75
C ALA A 88 9.49 6.16 1.19
N TRP A 89 9.34 5.43 2.29
CA TRP A 89 8.05 4.90 2.75
C TRP A 89 7.89 4.97 4.28
N ILE A 90 6.66 4.80 4.74
CA ILE A 90 6.32 4.54 6.14
C ILE A 90 5.61 3.20 6.24
N GLY A 91 5.70 2.57 7.40
CA GLY A 91 5.04 1.29 7.68
C GLY A 91 5.02 0.98 9.17
N PRO A 92 4.52 -0.18 9.56
CA PRO A 92 4.58 -0.62 10.93
C PRO A 92 6.00 -1.11 11.26
N GLN A 93 6.46 -0.83 12.48
CA GLN A 93 7.66 -1.45 13.01
C GLN A 93 7.47 -2.95 13.24
N THR A 94 6.26 -3.33 13.65
CA THR A 94 5.84 -4.73 13.80
C THR A 94 4.57 -4.94 12.97
N CYS A 95 4.63 -5.85 11.98
CA CYS A 95 3.46 -6.20 11.19
C CYS A 95 2.43 -6.94 12.06
N PRO A 96 1.17 -6.50 12.11
CA PRO A 96 0.11 -7.23 12.81
C PRO A 96 -0.13 -8.61 12.20
N ASP A 97 -0.39 -9.61 13.05
CA ASP A 97 -0.66 -10.99 12.59
C ASP A 97 -1.86 -11.04 11.65
N ASN A 98 -2.91 -10.26 11.92
CA ASN A 98 -4.10 -10.18 11.05
C ASN A 98 -3.76 -9.68 9.63
N LEU A 99 -2.79 -8.76 9.51
CA LEU A 99 -2.35 -8.28 8.20
C LEU A 99 -1.54 -9.35 7.45
N ASN A 100 -0.65 -10.06 8.16
CA ASN A 100 0.08 -11.19 7.58
C ASN A 100 -0.90 -12.28 7.12
N GLN A 101 -1.86 -12.66 7.97
CA GLN A 101 -2.87 -13.66 7.65
C GLN A 101 -3.74 -13.23 6.44
N LEU A 102 -4.16 -11.98 6.39
CA LEU A 102 -4.92 -11.45 5.25
C LEU A 102 -4.11 -11.59 3.95
N GLN A 103 -2.85 -11.17 3.97
CA GLN A 103 -1.99 -11.21 2.80
C GLN A 103 -1.71 -12.65 2.36
N GLU A 104 -1.40 -13.57 3.27
CA GLU A 104 -1.16 -14.98 2.96
C GLU A 104 -2.41 -15.69 2.43
N GLN A 105 -3.54 -15.59 3.13
CA GLN A 105 -4.80 -16.22 2.72
C GLN A 105 -5.28 -15.70 1.35
N LEU A 106 -5.14 -14.39 1.12
CA LEU A 106 -5.47 -13.81 -0.18
C LEU A 106 -4.56 -14.38 -1.28
N GLY A 107 -3.25 -14.46 -1.04
CA GLY A 107 -2.27 -15.03 -1.97
C GLY A 107 -2.58 -16.49 -2.32
N ASP A 108 -2.87 -17.33 -1.33
CA ASP A 108 -3.21 -18.74 -1.52
C ASP A 108 -4.48 -18.92 -2.36
N ARG A 109 -5.50 -18.07 -2.13
CA ARG A 109 -6.72 -18.09 -2.94
C ARG A 109 -6.49 -17.60 -4.37
N LEU A 110 -5.69 -16.55 -4.55
CA LEU A 110 -5.32 -16.05 -5.88
C LEU A 110 -4.52 -17.08 -6.67
N ALA A 111 -3.71 -17.90 -6.00
CA ALA A 111 -2.95 -18.97 -6.64
C ALA A 111 -3.88 -20.01 -7.32
N THR A 112 -5.08 -20.25 -6.82
CA THR A 112 -6.07 -21.13 -7.48
C THR A 112 -6.56 -20.57 -8.82
N CYS A 113 -6.37 -19.26 -9.07
CA CYS A 113 -6.67 -18.56 -10.32
C CYS A 113 -5.44 -18.38 -11.22
N GLY A 114 -4.33 -19.07 -10.92
CA GLY A 114 -3.09 -18.99 -11.69
C GLY A 114 -2.20 -17.80 -11.33
N TYR A 115 -2.41 -17.16 -10.18
CA TYR A 115 -1.48 -16.16 -9.65
C TYR A 115 -0.24 -16.86 -9.08
N GLU A 116 0.94 -16.49 -9.58
CA GLU A 116 2.20 -17.01 -9.05
C GLU A 116 2.53 -16.32 -7.73
N TYR A 117 2.39 -17.06 -6.62
CA TYR A 117 2.64 -16.55 -5.28
C TYR A 117 3.82 -17.29 -4.63
N GLU A 118 4.93 -16.60 -4.46
CA GLU A 118 6.20 -17.17 -3.98
C GLU A 118 6.40 -17.05 -2.46
N HIS A 119 5.41 -16.59 -1.70
CA HIS A 119 5.50 -16.34 -0.24
C HIS A 119 6.76 -15.55 0.20
N PRO A 120 7.09 -14.42 -0.46
CA PRO A 120 8.23 -13.61 -0.04
C PRO A 120 7.97 -12.98 1.33
N PRO A 121 9.02 -12.59 2.08
CA PRO A 121 8.83 -11.80 3.29
C PRO A 121 7.99 -10.55 3.01
N TYR A 122 6.83 -10.45 3.64
CA TYR A 122 5.92 -9.32 3.45
C TYR A 122 6.37 -8.12 4.26
N LEU A 123 6.57 -6.99 3.60
CA LEU A 123 6.91 -5.71 4.22
C LEU A 123 5.83 -4.67 3.90
N PRO A 124 4.80 -4.55 4.75
CA PRO A 124 3.73 -3.58 4.53
C PRO A 124 4.26 -2.15 4.62
N HIS A 125 3.96 -1.34 3.60
CA HIS A 125 4.43 0.03 3.55
C HIS A 125 3.53 0.94 2.71
N VAL A 126 3.46 2.22 3.09
CA VAL A 126 2.91 3.31 2.29
C VAL A 126 4.05 4.09 1.68
N SER A 127 4.16 4.09 0.36
CA SER A 127 5.16 4.89 -0.35
C SER A 127 4.81 6.37 -0.26
N LEU A 128 5.75 7.21 0.20
CA LEU A 128 5.58 8.66 0.32
C LEU A 128 6.25 9.43 -0.81
N PHE A 129 7.45 9.01 -1.19
CA PHE A 129 8.25 9.68 -2.23
C PHE A 129 8.91 8.67 -3.16
N ARG A 130 9.09 9.07 -4.41
CA ARG A 130 9.88 8.36 -5.42
C ARG A 130 11.09 9.20 -5.84
N ARG A 131 12.07 8.58 -6.50
CA ARG A 131 13.32 9.22 -6.94
C ARG A 131 14.12 9.83 -5.78
N CYS A 132 14.03 9.23 -4.60
CA CYS A 132 14.81 9.63 -3.43
C CYS A 132 16.23 9.12 -3.53
N ARG A 133 17.18 9.87 -2.98
CA ARG A 133 18.59 9.48 -2.88
C ARG A 133 19.03 9.08 -1.48
N ARG A 134 18.17 9.30 -0.49
CA ARG A 134 18.44 9.05 0.94
C ARG A 134 17.18 8.60 1.68
N PRO A 135 17.33 7.88 2.82
CA PRO A 135 16.20 7.49 3.65
C PRO A 135 15.50 8.70 4.29
N PRO A 136 14.20 8.61 4.60
CA PRO A 136 13.48 9.64 5.33
C PRO A 136 13.99 9.71 6.78
N LYS A 137 14.07 10.94 7.30
CA LYS A 137 14.43 11.20 8.69
C LYS A 137 13.41 12.17 9.29
N PRO A 138 12.35 11.66 9.94
CA PRO A 138 11.44 12.51 10.68
C PRO A 138 12.18 13.32 11.76
N ALA A 139 11.79 14.57 11.97
CA ALA A 139 12.38 15.41 13.02
C ALA A 139 12.00 14.95 14.42
N GLN A 140 10.86 14.27 14.54
CA GLN A 140 10.32 13.71 15.79
C GLN A 140 9.72 12.32 15.50
N PRO A 141 9.61 11.45 16.52
CA PRO A 141 8.81 10.24 16.42
C PRO A 141 7.38 10.56 15.99
N PHE A 142 6.80 9.69 15.21
CA PHE A 142 5.41 9.79 14.76
C PHE A 142 4.68 8.47 15.00
N LEU A 143 3.37 8.55 15.12
CA LEU A 143 2.48 7.41 15.22
C LEU A 143 1.18 7.77 14.50
N ILE A 144 0.79 6.95 13.53
CA ILE A 144 -0.48 7.06 12.83
C ILE A 144 -1.21 5.73 13.02
N ASP A 145 -2.31 5.75 13.78
CA ASP A 145 -3.18 4.59 13.95
C ASP A 145 -4.20 4.53 12.82
N TRP A 146 -4.25 3.39 12.14
CA TRP A 146 -5.16 3.12 11.04
C TRP A 146 -6.03 1.91 11.37
N GLN A 147 -7.32 2.15 11.64
CA GLN A 147 -8.29 1.07 11.76
C GLN A 147 -8.59 0.52 10.35
N VAL A 148 -8.16 -0.70 10.10
CA VAL A 148 -8.37 -1.40 8.82
C VAL A 148 -9.66 -2.20 8.93
N ASN A 149 -10.64 -1.85 8.08
CA ASN A 149 -11.97 -2.46 8.05
C ASN A 149 -12.24 -3.19 6.73
N ASP A 150 -11.44 -2.95 5.72
CA ASP A 150 -11.60 -3.50 4.37
C ASP A 150 -10.28 -3.52 3.60
N PHE A 151 -10.30 -4.22 2.48
CA PHE A 151 -9.29 -4.13 1.43
C PHE A 151 -9.98 -4.06 0.07
N SER A 152 -9.27 -3.61 -0.95
CA SER A 152 -9.86 -3.40 -2.27
C SER A 152 -8.98 -3.91 -3.40
N LEU A 153 -9.63 -4.24 -4.51
CA LEU A 153 -9.02 -4.48 -5.80
C LEU A 153 -8.99 -3.17 -6.58
N PHE A 154 -7.80 -2.77 -7.02
CA PHE A 154 -7.58 -1.54 -7.78
C PHE A 154 -7.06 -1.83 -9.18
N GLU A 155 -7.44 -0.95 -10.10
CA GLU A 155 -6.79 -0.80 -11.40
C GLU A 155 -5.82 0.38 -11.37
N SER A 156 -4.64 0.18 -11.91
CA SER A 156 -3.63 1.23 -12.13
C SER A 156 -3.81 1.85 -13.51
N VAL A 157 -4.39 3.05 -13.56
CA VAL A 157 -4.69 3.76 -14.81
C VAL A 157 -3.63 4.83 -15.06
N PRO A 158 -2.84 4.71 -16.15
CA PRO A 158 -1.89 5.75 -16.52
C PRO A 158 -2.64 7.02 -16.97
N THR A 159 -2.12 8.17 -16.56
CA THR A 159 -2.62 9.50 -16.95
C THR A 159 -1.46 10.35 -17.47
N ARG A 160 -1.75 11.53 -18.04
CA ARG A 160 -0.72 12.48 -18.48
C ARG A 160 0.19 12.94 -17.34
N ASP A 161 -0.37 13.05 -16.12
CA ASP A 161 0.34 13.53 -14.92
C ASP A 161 0.92 12.43 -14.04
N GLY A 162 0.71 11.15 -14.40
CA GLY A 162 1.20 10.01 -13.65
C GLY A 162 0.25 8.82 -13.68
N VAL A 163 -0.08 8.30 -12.51
CA VAL A 163 -0.98 7.15 -12.35
C VAL A 163 -2.05 7.50 -11.34
N ILE A 164 -3.28 7.09 -11.61
CA ILE A 164 -4.38 7.07 -10.63
C ILE A 164 -4.79 5.62 -10.36
N TYR A 165 -5.27 5.37 -9.16
CA TYR A 165 -5.81 4.06 -8.77
C TYR A 165 -7.33 4.13 -8.72
N ARG A 166 -7.97 3.29 -9.54
CA ARG A 166 -9.42 3.17 -9.61
C ARG A 166 -9.84 1.93 -8.85
N GLU A 167 -10.65 2.09 -7.82
CA GLU A 167 -11.22 0.97 -7.10
C GLU A 167 -12.22 0.22 -7.99
N LEU A 168 -12.05 -1.10 -8.10
CA LEU A 168 -12.92 -2.00 -8.86
C LEU A 168 -13.89 -2.74 -7.95
N CYS A 169 -13.42 -3.17 -6.78
CA CYS A 169 -14.20 -3.89 -5.78
C CYS A 169 -13.66 -3.59 -4.39
N ASN A 170 -14.54 -3.55 -3.39
CA ASN A 170 -14.20 -3.44 -1.98
C ASN A 170 -14.67 -4.71 -1.24
N TYR A 171 -13.88 -5.16 -0.26
CA TYR A 171 -14.11 -6.38 0.52
C TYR A 171 -14.01 -6.03 2.01
N PRO A 172 -15.11 -6.06 2.77
CA PRO A 172 -15.08 -5.85 4.21
C PRO A 172 -14.38 -7.03 4.92
N LEU A 173 -13.71 -6.71 6.05
CA LEU A 173 -13.06 -7.66 6.95
C LEU A 173 -13.97 -8.08 8.10
#